data_70d8b353969c2b3ecca9861b041656c4
#
_entry.id   70d8b353969c2b3ecca9861b041656c4
#
_cell.length_a   1.000
_cell.length_b   1.000
_cell.length_c   1.000
_cell.angle_alpha   90.00
_cell.angle_beta   90.00
_cell.angle_gamma   90.00
#
_symmetry.space_group_name_H-M   'P 1'
#
loop_
_entity.id
_entity.type
_entity.pdbx_description
1 polymer ?
#
loop_
_entity_poly.entity_id
_entity_poly.type
_entity_poly.pdbx_seq_one_letter_code
_entity_poly.pdbx_strand_id
1 'polypeptide(L)' 'MYWYNPTTRTSERVQAPSTDERAIQMLAGTKDSADFIGEYLELRRSGAPIERALVLVGHEFRLREPEYRLTLR' A
#
# COMPACT_ATOMS: atom_id res chain seq x y z
N MET A 1 0.55 -12.84 2.00
CA MET A 1 -0.57 -11.88 1.89
C MET A 1 -0.84 -11.56 0.43
N TYR A 2 -2.03 -11.10 0.11
CA TYR A 2 -2.34 -10.57 -1.21
C TYR A 2 -2.17 -9.06 -1.20
N TRP A 3 -1.41 -8.58 -2.17
CA TRP A 3 -1.08 -7.17 -2.30
C TRP A 3 -1.51 -6.66 -3.68
N TYR A 4 -2.29 -5.58 -3.71
CA TYR A 4 -2.68 -4.97 -4.97
C TYR A 4 -1.51 -4.14 -5.52
N ASN A 5 -0.99 -4.54 -6.67
CA ASN A 5 0.09 -3.80 -7.34
C ASN A 5 -0.54 -2.80 -8.32
N PRO A 6 -0.44 -1.50 -8.05
CA PRO A 6 -1.05 -0.49 -8.92
C PRO A 6 -0.38 -0.40 -10.30
N THR A 7 0.85 -0.85 -10.44
CA THR A 7 1.56 -0.85 -11.72
C THR A 7 0.99 -1.90 -12.67
N THR A 8 0.80 -3.11 -12.19
CA THR A 8 0.26 -4.22 -12.99
C THR A 8 -1.25 -4.30 -12.93
N ARG A 9 -1.88 -3.60 -11.99
CA ARG A 9 -3.32 -3.61 -11.70
C ARG A 9 -3.83 -5.01 -11.35
N THR A 10 -2.98 -5.78 -10.71
CA THR A 10 -3.34 -7.13 -10.28
C THR A 10 -3.01 -7.31 -8.81
N SER A 11 -3.75 -8.21 -8.17
CA SER A 11 -3.38 -8.64 -6.82
C SER A 11 -2.37 -9.77 -6.92
N GLU A 12 -1.28 -9.61 -6.22
CA GLU A 12 -0.19 -10.58 -6.20
C GLU A 12 -0.05 -11.17 -4.81
N ARG A 13 0.31 -12.45 -4.76
CA ARG A 13 0.63 -13.08 -3.50
C ARG A 13 2.09 -12.78 -3.18
N VAL A 14 2.31 -12.08 -2.08
CA VAL A 14 3.65 -11.69 -1.62
C VAL A 14 3.84 -12.10 -0.17
N GLN A 15 5.08 -12.26 0.22
CA GLN A 15 5.41 -12.51 1.62
C GLN A 15 5.17 -11.23 2.42
N ALA A 16 4.46 -11.35 3.55
CA ALA A 16 4.23 -10.20 4.42
C ALA A 16 5.56 -9.66 4.94
N PRO A 17 5.80 -8.33 4.86
CA PRO A 17 7.03 -7.77 5.39
C PRO A 17 7.07 -7.91 6.91
N SER A 18 8.27 -8.09 7.44
CA SER A 18 8.48 -8.27 8.88
C SER A 18 8.85 -6.96 9.60
N THR A 19 9.08 -5.88 8.86
CA THR A 19 9.48 -4.58 9.41
C THR A 19 8.68 -3.46 8.77
N ASP A 20 8.51 -2.36 9.50
CA ASP A 20 7.87 -1.16 8.98
C ASP A 20 8.66 -0.57 7.81
N GLU A 21 9.96 -0.65 7.86
CA GLU A 21 10.83 -0.16 6.80
C GLU A 21 10.54 -0.85 5.47
N ARG A 22 10.40 -2.16 5.45
CA ARG A 22 10.06 -2.90 4.25
C ARG A 22 8.64 -2.59 3.76
N ALA A 23 7.71 -2.44 4.69
CA ALA A 23 6.34 -2.06 4.37
C ALA A 23 6.32 -0.68 3.69
N ILE A 24 7.07 0.27 4.23
CA ILE A 24 7.18 1.61 3.64
C ILE A 24 7.78 1.55 2.24
N GLN A 25 8.78 0.70 2.02
CA GLN A 25 9.36 0.51 0.69
C GLN A 25 8.35 0.00 -0.33
N MET A 26 7.42 -0.87 0.08
CA MET A 26 6.35 -1.34 -0.80
C MET A 26 5.42 -0.20 -1.23
N LEU A 27 5.25 0.81 -0.40
CA LEU A 27 4.39 1.96 -0.68
C LEU A 27 5.12 3.07 -1.44
N ALA A 28 6.45 3.11 -1.37
CA ALA A 28 7.25 4.25 -1.82
C ALA A 28 7.24 4.48 -3.34
N GLY A 29 6.92 3.48 -4.14
CA GLY A 29 6.91 3.60 -5.60
C GLY A 29 5.61 4.15 -6.19
N THR A 30 4.66 4.54 -5.35
CA THR A 30 3.34 4.99 -5.82
C THR A 30 3.27 6.51 -5.91
N LYS A 31 2.33 7.02 -6.71
CA LYS A 31 2.14 8.46 -6.88
C LYS A 31 1.84 9.17 -5.57
N ASP A 32 0.91 8.63 -4.81
CA ASP A 32 0.47 9.22 -3.54
C ASP A 32 1.16 8.56 -2.35
N SER A 33 2.44 8.20 -2.53
CA SER A 33 3.17 7.44 -1.53
C SER A 33 3.21 8.11 -0.16
N ALA A 34 3.34 9.44 -0.13
CA ALA A 34 3.37 10.17 1.14
C ALA A 34 2.07 9.98 1.92
N ASP A 35 0.92 10.07 1.24
CA ASP A 35 -0.38 9.87 1.87
C ASP A 35 -0.56 8.45 2.36
N PHE A 36 -0.19 7.46 1.54
CA PHE A 36 -0.33 6.05 1.90
C PHE A 36 0.62 5.63 3.01
N ILE A 37 1.83 6.16 3.00
CA ILE A 37 2.78 5.93 4.10
C ILE A 37 2.25 6.55 5.39
N GLY A 38 1.67 7.75 5.30
CA GLY A 38 1.04 8.39 6.44
C GLY A 38 -0.09 7.57 7.02
N GLU A 39 -1.00 7.06 6.18
CA GLU A 39 -2.08 6.18 6.60
C GLU A 39 -1.56 4.89 7.23
N TYR A 40 -0.53 4.29 6.63
CA TYR A 40 0.10 3.10 7.16
C TYR A 40 0.64 3.35 8.58
N LEU A 41 1.36 4.44 8.77
CA LEU A 41 1.95 4.77 10.07
C LEU A 41 0.87 5.03 11.13
N GLU A 42 -0.22 5.69 10.75
CA GLU A 42 -1.36 5.90 11.65
C GLU A 42 -1.99 4.58 12.10
N LEU A 43 -2.18 3.65 11.17
CA LEU A 43 -2.72 2.33 11.47
C LEU A 43 -1.78 1.56 12.43
N ARG A 44 -0.48 1.64 12.19
CA ARG A 44 0.50 1.01 13.08
C ARG A 44 0.47 1.63 14.47
N ARG A 45 0.35 2.93 14.54
CA ARG A 45 0.28 3.65 15.81
C ARG A 45 -0.98 3.28 16.60
N SER A 46 -2.08 3.00 15.92
CA SER A 46 -3.32 2.57 16.56
C SER A 46 -3.33 1.08 16.92
N GLY A 47 -2.27 0.34 16.64
CA GLY A 47 -2.10 -1.04 17.06
C GLY A 47 -2.31 -2.09 15.98
N ALA A 48 -2.54 -1.71 14.73
CA ALA A 48 -2.72 -2.67 13.65
C ALA A 48 -1.41 -3.40 13.34
N PRO A 49 -1.44 -4.73 13.13
CA PRO A 49 -0.26 -5.45 12.65
C PRO A 49 0.19 -4.97 11.28
N ILE A 50 1.47 -5.17 10.94
CA ILE A 50 2.05 -4.73 9.67
C ILE A 50 1.23 -5.21 8.48
N GLU A 51 0.92 -6.50 8.42
CA GLU A 51 0.17 -7.08 7.31
C GLU A 51 -1.21 -6.44 7.16
N ARG A 52 -1.93 -6.29 8.28
CA ARG A 52 -3.25 -5.68 8.25
C ARG A 52 -3.20 -4.22 7.79
N ALA A 53 -2.23 -3.46 8.28
CA ALA A 53 -2.06 -2.07 7.88
C ALA A 53 -1.80 -1.96 6.38
N LEU A 54 -0.93 -2.82 5.82
CA LEU A 54 -0.66 -2.84 4.39
C LEU A 54 -1.88 -3.25 3.57
N VAL A 55 -2.63 -4.23 4.01
CA VAL A 55 -3.85 -4.67 3.29
C VAL A 55 -4.87 -3.55 3.22
N LEU A 56 -5.07 -2.82 4.31
CA LEU A 56 -6.00 -1.70 4.33
C LEU A 56 -5.55 -0.57 3.40
N VAL A 57 -4.27 -0.23 3.41
CA VAL A 57 -3.72 0.78 2.51
C VAL A 57 -3.79 0.31 1.05
N GLY A 58 -3.52 -0.95 0.80
CA GLY A 58 -3.65 -1.54 -0.54
C GLY A 58 -5.09 -1.45 -1.07
N HIS A 59 -6.06 -1.61 -0.20
CA HIS A 59 -7.46 -1.41 -0.57
C HIS A 59 -7.73 0.03 -1.01
N GLU A 60 -7.14 1.01 -0.32
CA GLU A 60 -7.23 2.42 -0.71
C GLU A 60 -6.63 2.68 -2.10
N PHE A 61 -5.49 2.06 -2.41
CA PHE A 61 -4.93 2.13 -3.75
C PHE A 61 -5.94 1.68 -4.80
N ARG A 62 -6.59 0.57 -4.54
CA ARG A 62 -7.55 0.01 -5.48
C ARG A 62 -8.74 0.95 -5.70
N LEU A 63 -9.21 1.60 -4.65
CA LEU A 63 -10.30 2.58 -4.74
C LEU A 63 -9.88 3.81 -5.54
N ARG A 64 -8.61 4.19 -5.49
CA ARG A 64 -8.08 5.33 -6.23
C ARG A 64 -7.51 4.98 -7.60
N GLU A 65 -7.71 3.76 -8.07
CA GLU A 65 -7.14 3.30 -9.34
C GLU A 65 -7.41 4.21 -10.53
N PRO A 66 -8.62 4.78 -10.71
CA PRO A 66 -8.86 5.70 -11.82
C PRO A 66 -7.93 6.92 -11.81
N GLU A 67 -7.61 7.47 -10.65
CA GLU A 67 -6.67 8.58 -10.52
C GLU A 67 -5.26 8.16 -10.95
N TYR A 68 -4.85 6.94 -10.60
CA TYR A 68 -3.57 6.40 -11.03
C TYR A 68 -3.47 6.30 -12.53
N ARG A 69 -4.52 5.85 -13.19
CA ARG A 69 -4.55 5.76 -14.65
C ARG A 69 -4.33 7.11 -15.30
N LEU A 70 -4.96 8.15 -14.78
CA LEU A 70 -4.83 9.50 -15.31
C LEU A 70 -3.41 10.04 -15.13
N THR A 71 -2.72 9.62 -14.10
CA THR A 71 -1.38 10.10 -13.77
C THR A 71 -0.28 9.39 -14.55
N LEU A 72 -0.46 8.11 -14.81
CA LEU A 72 0.54 7.29 -15.49
C LEU A 72 0.59 7.48 -17.00
N ARG A 73 -0.28 8.30 -17.54
CA ARG A 73 -0.28 8.63 -18.98
C ARG A 73 0.84 9.56 -19.37
#